data_261e1f5b5810d25896c67f228eaa8533
#
_entry.id   261e1f5b5810d25896c67f228eaa8533
#
_cell.length_a   1.000
_cell.length_b   1.000
_cell.length_c   1.000
_cell.angle_alpha   90.00
_cell.angle_beta   90.00
_cell.angle_gamma   90.00
#
_symmetry.space_group_name_H-M   'P 1'
#
loop_
_entity.id
_entity.type
_entity.pdbx_description
1 polymer ?
#
loop_
_entity_poly.entity_id
_entity_poly.type
_entity_poly.pdbx_seq_one_letter_code
_entity_poly.pdbx_strand_id
1 'polypeptide(L)'
;MKIVRKLSKLATLGAILAAGLLVASCGKSIKPVEGDMSLGAGENAKVTLIEYASVTCAHCAEFNKDVMPELMAKYITPGKIRYVYREFLTEPRDVSAAGILLARCAGKENYFKVNDAIMKAQAEMFGDGTTTNALPVLKRIGASVGIDEKAFNACVSDEKGLTRVQDNVDKYLKEDDITGTPTFFINGKRFERKTGTIADFDEAFAPLLAGK
;
A
#
# COMPACT_ATOMS: atom_id res chain seq x y z
N MET A 1 -45.24 31.66 -74.55
CA MET A 1 -45.37 31.97 -73.12
C MET A 1 -45.15 30.68 -72.33
N LYS A 2 -43.90 30.38 -71.92
CA LYS A 2 -43.54 29.16 -71.17
C LYS A 2 -42.67 29.54 -70.00
N ILE A 3 -43.17 29.39 -68.80
CA ILE A 3 -42.50 29.67 -67.53
C ILE A 3 -41.76 28.41 -67.14
N VAL A 4 -40.41 28.51 -67.10
CA VAL A 4 -39.54 27.43 -66.60
C VAL A 4 -39.23 27.71 -65.12
N ARG A 5 -39.74 26.86 -64.22
CA ARG A 5 -39.39 26.84 -62.78
C ARG A 5 -38.08 26.11 -62.57
N LYS A 6 -37.10 26.86 -62.10
CA LYS A 6 -35.86 26.27 -61.56
C LYS A 6 -36.08 25.72 -60.14
N LEU A 7 -35.91 24.43 -59.97
CA LEU A 7 -35.81 23.78 -58.65
C LEU A 7 -34.36 23.90 -58.13
N SER A 8 -34.23 24.64 -57.07
CA SER A 8 -32.95 24.66 -56.29
C SER A 8 -32.92 23.48 -55.34
N LYS A 9 -31.94 22.61 -55.48
CA LYS A 9 -31.66 21.51 -54.57
C LYS A 9 -30.89 22.07 -53.37
N LEU A 10 -31.51 22.14 -52.20
CA LEU A 10 -30.83 22.33 -50.93
C LEU A 10 -30.20 20.98 -50.53
N ALA A 11 -28.89 20.94 -50.49
CA ALA A 11 -28.14 19.86 -49.90
C ALA A 11 -28.01 20.16 -48.39
N THR A 12 -28.72 19.44 -47.56
CA THR A 12 -28.56 19.45 -46.09
C THR A 12 -27.35 18.62 -45.71
N LEU A 13 -26.27 19.28 -45.31
CA LEU A 13 -25.12 18.66 -44.66
C LEU A 13 -25.51 18.29 -43.21
N GLY A 14 -25.74 17.01 -42.98
CA GLY A 14 -25.91 16.48 -41.63
C GLY A 14 -24.58 16.40 -40.91
N ALA A 15 -24.32 17.30 -39.98
CA ALA A 15 -23.21 17.20 -39.05
C ALA A 15 -23.53 16.14 -38.01
N ILE A 16 -22.90 14.97 -38.09
CA ILE A 16 -22.96 13.93 -37.06
C ILE A 16 -21.97 14.35 -35.95
N LEU A 17 -22.49 14.94 -34.88
CA LEU A 17 -21.70 15.11 -33.63
C LEU A 17 -21.51 13.72 -33.00
N ALA A 18 -20.34 13.14 -33.18
CA ALA A 18 -19.90 12.00 -32.38
C ALA A 18 -19.57 12.50 -30.95
N ALA A 19 -20.57 12.45 -30.07
CA ALA A 19 -20.35 12.64 -28.65
C ALA A 19 -19.58 11.45 -28.12
N GLY A 20 -18.25 11.58 -28.04
CA GLY A 20 -17.40 10.63 -27.34
C GLY A 20 -17.76 10.60 -25.86
N LEU A 21 -18.45 9.54 -25.41
CA LEU A 21 -18.62 9.26 -24.01
C LEU A 21 -17.23 8.98 -23.42
N LEU A 22 -16.63 9.98 -22.79
CA LEU A 22 -15.54 9.80 -21.84
C LEU A 22 -16.12 9.04 -20.64
N VAL A 23 -16.01 7.72 -20.66
CA VAL A 23 -16.22 6.88 -19.47
C VAL A 23 -15.09 7.25 -18.49
N ALA A 24 -15.35 8.27 -17.66
CA ALA A 24 -14.54 8.50 -16.48
C ALA A 24 -14.69 7.25 -15.61
N SER A 25 -13.69 6.37 -15.65
CA SER A 25 -13.58 5.27 -14.70
C SER A 25 -13.45 5.90 -13.32
N CYS A 26 -14.57 6.03 -12.60
CA CYS A 26 -14.60 6.39 -11.19
C CYS A 26 -13.96 5.25 -10.39
N GLY A 27 -12.64 5.12 -10.44
CA GLY A 27 -11.90 4.37 -9.47
C GLY A 27 -12.09 5.08 -8.13
N LYS A 28 -12.57 4.35 -7.11
CA LYS A 28 -12.71 4.85 -5.75
C LYS A 28 -11.33 5.35 -5.30
N SER A 29 -11.16 6.65 -5.17
CA SER A 29 -9.89 7.22 -4.71
C SER A 29 -9.66 6.82 -3.26
N ILE A 30 -8.63 6.03 -3.01
CA ILE A 30 -8.23 5.67 -1.65
C ILE A 30 -7.63 6.91 -1.00
N LYS A 31 -8.32 7.43 0.02
CA LYS A 31 -7.90 8.63 0.75
C LYS A 31 -6.74 8.33 1.70
N PRO A 32 -5.88 9.31 1.99
CA PRO A 32 -4.93 9.22 3.10
C PRO A 32 -5.64 8.86 4.41
N VAL A 33 -5.00 8.05 5.22
CA VAL A 33 -5.50 7.61 6.52
C VAL A 33 -4.51 8.06 7.59
N GLU A 34 -5.03 8.43 8.77
CA GLU A 34 -4.17 8.73 9.91
C GLU A 34 -3.27 7.54 10.21
N GLY A 35 -1.98 7.80 10.27
CA GLY A 35 -0.98 6.77 10.50
C GLY A 35 -0.41 6.15 9.22
N ASP A 36 -0.80 6.57 8.01
CA ASP A 36 -0.10 6.15 6.80
C ASP A 36 1.41 6.44 6.90
N MET A 37 2.23 5.41 6.70
CA MET A 37 3.70 5.53 6.65
C MET A 37 4.16 5.42 5.21
N SER A 38 5.04 6.33 4.76
CA SER A 38 5.41 6.38 3.34
C SER A 38 6.90 6.56 3.12
N LEU A 39 7.36 6.05 1.97
CA LEU A 39 8.72 6.20 1.43
C LEU A 39 8.67 6.73 0.00
N GLY A 40 9.80 7.22 -0.49
CA GLY A 40 9.99 7.66 -1.87
C GLY A 40 9.46 9.07 -2.14
N ALA A 41 8.68 9.21 -3.21
CA ALA A 41 8.15 10.50 -3.63
C ALA A 41 7.10 11.07 -2.65
N GLY A 42 6.89 12.38 -2.69
CA GLY A 42 5.88 13.08 -1.89
C GLY A 42 4.45 12.82 -2.33
N GLU A 43 3.51 13.54 -1.72
CA GLU A 43 2.06 13.34 -1.93
C GLU A 43 1.58 13.58 -3.35
N ASN A 44 2.28 14.40 -4.11
CA ASN A 44 1.97 14.71 -5.52
C ASN A 44 2.62 13.73 -6.51
N ALA A 45 3.05 12.54 -6.06
CA ALA A 45 3.63 11.53 -6.93
C ALA A 45 2.66 11.11 -8.04
N LYS A 46 3.17 10.94 -9.27
CA LYS A 46 2.37 10.39 -10.39
C LYS A 46 1.86 8.99 -10.11
N VAL A 47 2.62 8.22 -9.33
CA VAL A 47 2.30 6.85 -8.96
C VAL A 47 2.37 6.72 -7.45
N THR A 48 1.28 6.27 -6.85
CA THR A 48 1.22 5.88 -5.44
C THR A 48 0.89 4.39 -5.37
N LEU A 49 1.80 3.64 -4.76
CA LEU A 49 1.60 2.24 -4.39
C LEU A 49 1.23 2.18 -2.91
N ILE A 50 0.06 1.63 -2.60
CA ILE A 50 -0.37 1.34 -1.22
C ILE A 50 -0.28 -0.16 -1.00
N GLU A 51 0.35 -0.58 0.08
CA GLU A 51 0.38 -1.94 0.57
C GLU A 51 -0.32 -2.03 1.93
N TYR A 52 -1.36 -2.85 2.02
CA TYR A 52 -1.94 -3.28 3.28
C TYR A 52 -1.22 -4.53 3.73
N ALA A 53 -0.51 -4.45 4.84
CA ALA A 53 0.38 -5.50 5.27
C ALA A 53 0.46 -5.63 6.80
N SER A 54 0.90 -6.81 7.24
CA SER A 54 1.12 -7.11 8.64
C SER A 54 2.52 -7.67 8.86
N VAL A 55 3.12 -7.30 9.97
CA VAL A 55 4.46 -7.79 10.36
C VAL A 55 4.46 -9.28 10.74
N THR A 56 3.29 -9.89 10.99
CA THR A 56 3.14 -11.33 11.26
C THR A 56 2.63 -12.14 10.06
N CYS A 57 2.33 -11.48 8.93
CA CYS A 57 1.87 -12.13 7.72
C CYS A 57 3.05 -12.77 6.97
N ALA A 58 3.04 -14.09 6.76
CA ALA A 58 4.10 -14.81 6.05
C ALA A 58 4.28 -14.33 4.60
N HIS A 59 3.19 -14.12 3.86
CA HIS A 59 3.26 -13.63 2.48
C HIS A 59 3.74 -12.17 2.39
N CYS A 60 3.52 -11.36 3.45
CA CYS A 60 4.11 -10.02 3.53
C CYS A 60 5.63 -10.10 3.74
N ALA A 61 6.10 -11.05 4.56
CA ALA A 61 7.52 -11.28 4.75
C ALA A 61 8.20 -11.80 3.48
N GLU A 62 7.54 -12.70 2.71
CA GLU A 62 8.02 -13.15 1.40
C GLU A 62 8.14 -11.96 0.43
N PHE A 63 7.09 -11.13 0.32
CA PHE A 63 7.14 -9.92 -0.51
C PHE A 63 8.27 -8.97 -0.08
N ASN A 64 8.41 -8.75 1.21
CA ASN A 64 9.46 -7.88 1.77
C ASN A 64 10.87 -8.42 1.49
N LYS A 65 11.05 -9.74 1.47
CA LYS A 65 12.32 -10.39 1.15
C LYS A 65 12.64 -10.39 -0.33
N ASP A 66 11.66 -10.77 -1.17
CA ASP A 66 11.93 -11.17 -2.55
C ASP A 66 11.66 -10.06 -3.58
N VAL A 67 10.77 -9.10 -3.27
CA VAL A 67 10.35 -8.03 -4.20
C VAL A 67 10.74 -6.64 -3.73
N MET A 68 10.58 -6.36 -2.43
CA MET A 68 10.83 -5.02 -1.89
C MET A 68 12.23 -4.47 -2.17
N PRO A 69 13.34 -5.26 -2.15
CA PRO A 69 14.66 -4.72 -2.45
C PRO A 69 14.76 -4.13 -3.87
N GLU A 70 14.18 -4.80 -4.87
CA GLU A 70 14.17 -4.28 -6.24
C GLU A 70 13.19 -3.10 -6.39
N LEU A 71 12.03 -3.15 -5.73
CA LEU A 71 11.07 -2.06 -5.70
C LEU A 71 11.70 -0.78 -5.10
N MET A 72 12.45 -0.94 -4.00
CA MET A 72 13.24 0.12 -3.39
C MET A 72 14.25 0.71 -4.38
N ALA A 73 15.07 -0.13 -4.98
CA ALA A 73 16.16 0.30 -5.87
C ALA A 73 15.65 0.98 -7.16
N LYS A 74 14.62 0.41 -7.79
CA LYS A 74 14.11 0.88 -9.09
C LYS A 74 13.20 2.10 -8.99
N TYR A 75 12.39 2.21 -7.92
CA TYR A 75 11.26 3.12 -7.88
C TYR A 75 11.17 4.00 -6.64
N ILE A 76 11.36 3.42 -5.43
CA ILE A 76 11.12 4.15 -4.18
C ILE A 76 12.32 5.06 -3.88
N THR A 77 13.53 4.51 -3.78
CA THR A 77 14.74 5.29 -3.45
C THR A 77 15.01 6.41 -4.47
N PRO A 78 14.83 6.21 -5.79
CA PRO A 78 14.96 7.30 -6.75
C PRO A 78 13.80 8.30 -6.73
N GLY A 79 12.80 8.13 -5.87
CA GLY A 79 11.65 9.03 -5.77
C GLY A 79 10.73 9.01 -6.99
N LYS A 80 10.67 7.91 -7.74
CA LYS A 80 9.78 7.77 -8.92
C LYS A 80 8.34 7.53 -8.53
N ILE A 81 8.12 6.82 -7.42
CA ILE A 81 6.80 6.52 -6.86
C ILE A 81 6.75 6.90 -5.37
N ARG A 82 5.54 7.09 -4.87
CA ARG A 82 5.24 7.09 -3.44
C ARG A 82 4.81 5.69 -3.03
N TYR A 83 5.47 5.09 -2.07
CA TYR A 83 5.06 3.86 -1.42
C TYR A 83 4.41 4.20 -0.08
N VAL A 84 3.23 3.64 0.19
CA VAL A 84 2.48 3.81 1.44
C VAL A 84 2.24 2.44 2.06
N TYR A 85 2.66 2.28 3.31
CA TYR A 85 2.42 1.09 4.10
C TYR A 85 1.23 1.34 5.04
N ARG A 86 0.21 0.47 4.97
CA ARG A 86 -0.96 0.47 5.83
C ARG A 86 -0.96 -0.74 6.73
N GLU A 87 -0.92 -0.46 8.02
CA GLU A 87 -0.85 -1.47 9.06
C GLU A 87 -2.13 -2.30 9.11
N PHE A 88 -1.98 -3.62 9.07
CA PHE A 88 -3.07 -4.56 9.20
C PHE A 88 -2.75 -5.57 10.31
N LEU A 89 -3.77 -6.07 11.03
CA LEU A 89 -3.61 -7.05 12.08
C LEU A 89 -3.91 -8.45 11.54
N THR A 90 -2.91 -9.33 11.56
CA THR A 90 -3.06 -10.76 11.26
C THR A 90 -2.71 -11.60 12.49
N GLU A 91 -3.07 -12.87 12.50
CA GLU A 91 -2.66 -13.77 13.57
C GLU A 91 -1.15 -14.02 13.57
N PRO A 92 -0.53 -14.13 14.76
CA PRO A 92 -1.08 -13.88 16.11
C PRO A 92 -1.29 -12.37 16.34
N ARG A 93 -2.53 -11.95 16.64
CA ARG A 93 -2.92 -10.53 16.67
C ARG A 93 -2.18 -9.72 17.74
N ASP A 94 -1.89 -10.31 18.88
CA ASP A 94 -1.13 -9.68 19.97
C ASP A 94 0.31 -9.39 19.54
N VAL A 95 0.97 -10.32 18.87
CA VAL A 95 2.32 -10.12 18.31
C VAL A 95 2.30 -9.10 17.17
N SER A 96 1.28 -9.17 16.31
CA SER A 96 1.08 -8.20 15.23
C SER A 96 0.95 -6.77 15.79
N ALA A 97 0.09 -6.59 16.79
CA ALA A 97 -0.10 -5.31 17.46
C ALA A 97 1.18 -4.81 18.12
N ALA A 98 1.86 -5.68 18.90
CA ALA A 98 3.12 -5.32 19.56
C ALA A 98 4.21 -4.90 18.54
N GLY A 99 4.32 -5.60 17.43
CA GLY A 99 5.28 -5.27 16.37
C GLY A 99 4.99 -3.92 15.71
N ILE A 100 3.71 -3.63 15.40
CA ILE A 100 3.27 -2.34 14.84
C ILE A 100 3.58 -1.19 15.83
N LEU A 101 3.19 -1.36 17.11
CA LEU A 101 3.43 -0.36 18.13
C LEU A 101 4.92 -0.11 18.36
N LEU A 102 5.74 -1.16 18.36
CA LEU A 102 7.19 -1.05 18.44
C LEU A 102 7.77 -0.25 17.26
N ALA A 103 7.35 -0.56 16.03
CA ALA A 103 7.80 0.18 14.86
C ALA A 103 7.43 1.66 14.93
N ARG A 104 6.24 1.98 15.45
CA ARG A 104 5.80 3.36 15.70
C ARG A 104 6.66 4.08 16.73
N CYS A 105 6.95 3.42 17.84
CA CYS A 105 7.83 3.94 18.89
C CYS A 105 9.23 4.25 18.40
N ALA A 106 9.74 3.48 17.43
CA ALA A 106 11.06 3.69 16.84
C ALA A 106 11.16 5.01 16.05
N GLY A 107 10.05 5.71 15.85
CA GLY A 107 9.96 6.97 15.11
C GLY A 107 10.03 6.78 13.59
N LYS A 108 9.71 7.84 12.85
CA LYS A 108 9.58 7.81 11.39
C LYS A 108 10.84 7.29 10.69
N GLU A 109 12.01 7.68 11.19
CA GLU A 109 13.32 7.31 10.60
C GLU A 109 13.62 5.80 10.72
N ASN A 110 13.12 5.14 11.77
CA ASN A 110 13.36 3.72 12.02
C ASN A 110 12.15 2.82 11.74
N TYR A 111 11.00 3.39 11.44
CA TYR A 111 9.75 2.64 11.27
C TYR A 111 9.90 1.48 10.28
N PHE A 112 10.34 1.76 9.07
CA PHE A 112 10.49 0.73 8.03
C PHE A 112 11.64 -0.25 8.33
N LYS A 113 12.69 0.22 9.00
CA LYS A 113 13.79 -0.64 9.46
C LYS A 113 13.31 -1.66 10.49
N VAL A 114 12.46 -1.23 11.44
CA VAL A 114 11.89 -2.12 12.45
C VAL A 114 10.90 -3.09 11.82
N ASN A 115 10.01 -2.63 10.92
CA ASN A 115 9.09 -3.51 10.19
C ASN A 115 9.85 -4.60 9.40
N ASP A 116 10.88 -4.22 8.64
CA ASP A 116 11.74 -5.15 7.90
C ASP A 116 12.40 -6.17 8.83
N ALA A 117 12.94 -5.71 9.96
CA ALA A 117 13.57 -6.60 10.94
C ALA A 117 12.59 -7.60 11.56
N ILE A 118 11.35 -7.18 11.86
CA ILE A 118 10.30 -8.07 12.39
C ILE A 118 9.90 -9.10 11.33
N MET A 119 9.66 -8.69 10.08
CA MET A 119 9.31 -9.59 8.99
C MET A 119 10.41 -10.64 8.73
N LYS A 120 11.68 -10.24 8.76
CA LYS A 120 12.83 -11.15 8.62
C LYS A 120 12.97 -12.13 9.78
N ALA A 121 12.50 -11.75 10.96
CA ALA A 121 12.60 -12.58 12.17
C ALA A 121 11.41 -13.54 12.37
N GLN A 122 10.44 -13.60 11.44
CA GLN A 122 9.25 -14.46 11.60
C GLN A 122 9.60 -15.93 11.84
N ALA A 123 10.60 -16.46 11.13
CA ALA A 123 11.03 -17.85 11.35
C ALA A 123 11.58 -18.08 12.76
N GLU A 124 12.27 -17.09 13.34
CA GLU A 124 12.75 -17.16 14.72
C GLU A 124 11.61 -17.02 15.75
N MET A 125 10.62 -16.18 15.43
CA MET A 125 9.47 -15.94 16.33
C MET A 125 8.48 -17.12 16.37
N PHE A 126 8.29 -17.80 15.21
CA PHE A 126 7.17 -18.74 15.01
C PHE A 126 7.59 -20.12 14.52
N GLY A 127 8.89 -20.37 14.29
CA GLY A 127 9.38 -21.59 13.63
C GLY A 127 9.13 -22.89 14.42
N ASP A 128 8.88 -22.79 15.73
CA ASP A 128 8.49 -23.91 16.60
C ASP A 128 6.96 -24.10 16.67
N GLY A 129 6.18 -23.31 15.92
CA GLY A 129 4.72 -23.33 15.94
C GLY A 129 4.09 -22.62 17.13
N THR A 130 4.89 -21.94 17.96
CA THR A 130 4.42 -21.16 19.12
C THR A 130 4.76 -19.67 18.97
N THR A 131 4.29 -18.84 19.90
CA THR A 131 4.64 -17.43 19.99
C THR A 131 5.64 -17.13 21.11
N THR A 132 6.19 -18.15 21.74
CA THR A 132 7.07 -18.01 22.93
C THR A 132 8.28 -17.13 22.66
N ASN A 133 8.85 -17.23 21.46
CA ASN A 133 10.02 -16.46 21.06
C ASN A 133 9.68 -15.04 20.56
N ALA A 134 8.43 -14.70 20.33
CA ALA A 134 8.07 -13.42 19.74
C ALA A 134 8.49 -12.22 20.60
N LEU A 135 8.17 -12.25 21.90
CA LEU A 135 8.49 -11.14 22.81
C LEU A 135 10.01 -10.91 22.96
N PRO A 136 10.85 -11.93 23.20
CA PRO A 136 12.31 -11.78 23.23
C PRO A 136 12.87 -11.19 21.92
N VAL A 137 12.37 -11.64 20.78
CA VAL A 137 12.81 -11.15 19.46
C VAL A 137 12.42 -9.69 19.26
N LEU A 138 11.18 -9.31 19.57
CA LEU A 138 10.74 -7.92 19.49
C LEU A 138 11.55 -7.00 20.42
N LYS A 139 11.85 -7.41 21.66
CA LYS A 139 12.72 -6.66 22.57
C LYS A 139 14.12 -6.44 21.97
N ARG A 140 14.71 -7.49 21.39
CA ARG A 140 16.02 -7.40 20.74
C ARG A 140 16.01 -6.45 19.54
N ILE A 141 14.94 -6.49 18.72
CA ILE A 141 14.77 -5.55 17.59
C ILE A 141 14.62 -4.12 18.11
N GLY A 142 13.82 -3.88 19.13
CA GLY A 142 13.70 -2.57 19.77
C GLY A 142 15.03 -2.02 20.29
N ALA A 143 15.81 -2.87 20.98
CA ALA A 143 17.12 -2.51 21.47
C ALA A 143 18.10 -2.10 20.35
N SER A 144 18.00 -2.72 19.16
CA SER A 144 18.84 -2.37 17.99
C SER A 144 18.62 -0.96 17.44
N VAL A 145 17.52 -0.32 17.83
CA VAL A 145 17.17 1.07 17.47
C VAL A 145 17.10 1.99 18.69
N GLY A 146 17.66 1.57 19.82
CA GLY A 146 17.78 2.39 21.02
C GLY A 146 16.56 2.37 21.96
N ILE A 147 15.62 1.45 21.78
CA ILE A 147 14.46 1.28 22.67
C ILE A 147 14.84 0.28 23.76
N ASP A 148 15.08 0.76 24.98
CA ASP A 148 15.35 -0.08 26.13
C ASP A 148 14.09 -0.86 26.60
N GLU A 149 14.25 -1.76 27.58
CA GLU A 149 13.14 -2.60 28.05
C GLU A 149 11.98 -1.80 28.65
N LYS A 150 12.26 -0.71 29.35
CA LYS A 150 11.23 0.16 29.93
C LYS A 150 10.43 0.86 28.83
N ALA A 151 11.14 1.43 27.87
CA ALA A 151 10.51 2.07 26.71
C ALA A 151 9.75 1.04 25.87
N PHE A 152 10.32 -0.16 25.64
CA PHE A 152 9.63 -1.24 24.93
C PHE A 152 8.29 -1.59 25.58
N ASN A 153 8.26 -1.80 26.91
CA ASN A 153 7.03 -2.13 27.61
C ASN A 153 5.99 -0.99 27.51
N ALA A 154 6.42 0.26 27.58
CA ALA A 154 5.54 1.41 27.36
C ALA A 154 4.98 1.45 25.92
N CYS A 155 5.83 1.16 24.92
CA CYS A 155 5.43 1.13 23.51
C CYS A 155 4.35 0.10 23.21
N VAL A 156 4.56 -1.15 23.63
CA VAL A 156 3.62 -2.25 23.33
C VAL A 156 2.35 -2.19 24.15
N SER A 157 2.31 -1.32 25.18
CA SER A 157 1.13 -1.04 26.01
C SER A 157 0.42 0.26 25.64
N ASP A 158 0.74 0.87 24.49
CA ASP A 158 0.08 2.10 24.01
C ASP A 158 -1.35 1.80 23.55
N GLU A 159 -2.31 1.96 24.45
CA GLU A 159 -3.74 1.74 24.18
C GLU A 159 -4.27 2.65 23.07
N LYS A 160 -3.81 3.91 22.99
CA LYS A 160 -4.25 4.84 21.94
C LYS A 160 -3.73 4.41 20.57
N GLY A 161 -2.46 4.01 20.53
CA GLY A 161 -1.86 3.44 19.33
C GLY A 161 -2.59 2.18 18.86
N LEU A 162 -2.94 1.28 19.80
CA LEU A 162 -3.70 0.07 19.49
C LEU A 162 -5.11 0.39 18.96
N THR A 163 -5.82 1.31 19.62
CA THR A 163 -7.15 1.75 19.17
C THR A 163 -7.07 2.31 17.73
N ARG A 164 -6.11 3.18 17.44
CA ARG A 164 -5.90 3.72 16.08
C ARG A 164 -5.70 2.60 15.06
N VAL A 165 -4.89 1.59 15.37
CA VAL A 165 -4.65 0.47 14.45
C VAL A 165 -5.95 -0.32 14.22
N GLN A 166 -6.73 -0.60 15.27
CA GLN A 166 -7.99 -1.32 15.16
C GLN A 166 -9.01 -0.54 14.34
N ASP A 167 -9.18 0.76 14.59
CA ASP A 167 -10.09 1.62 13.84
C ASP A 167 -9.73 1.68 12.36
N ASN A 168 -8.43 1.75 12.06
CA ASN A 168 -7.94 1.72 10.68
C ASN A 168 -8.24 0.37 10.01
N VAL A 169 -8.00 -0.75 10.70
CA VAL A 169 -8.31 -2.10 10.16
C VAL A 169 -9.81 -2.24 9.89
N ASP A 170 -10.66 -1.80 10.79
CA ASP A 170 -12.12 -1.81 10.61
C ASP A 170 -12.55 -0.98 9.39
N LYS A 171 -11.90 0.16 9.19
CA LYS A 171 -12.12 1.00 8.02
C LYS A 171 -11.67 0.30 6.74
N TYR A 172 -10.49 -0.33 6.72
CA TYR A 172 -9.98 -1.04 5.55
C TYR A 172 -10.86 -2.22 5.15
N LEU A 173 -11.39 -2.96 6.13
CA LEU A 173 -12.35 -4.04 5.90
C LEU A 173 -13.65 -3.53 5.25
N LYS A 174 -14.18 -2.40 5.74
CA LYS A 174 -15.48 -1.86 5.28
C LYS A 174 -15.40 -1.06 4.00
N GLU A 175 -14.37 -0.20 3.87
CA GLU A 175 -14.31 0.80 2.81
C GLU A 175 -13.43 0.35 1.64
N ASP A 176 -12.34 -0.36 1.90
CA ASP A 176 -11.35 -0.74 0.89
C ASP A 176 -11.43 -2.22 0.52
N ASP A 177 -12.37 -2.97 1.15
CA ASP A 177 -12.60 -4.40 0.92
C ASP A 177 -11.31 -5.24 1.09
N ILE A 178 -10.55 -4.96 2.15
CA ILE A 178 -9.31 -5.66 2.46
C ILE A 178 -9.64 -6.93 3.24
N THR A 179 -9.53 -8.08 2.61
CA THR A 179 -9.83 -9.40 3.20
C THR A 179 -8.59 -10.21 3.54
N GLY A 180 -7.40 -9.71 3.18
CA GLY A 180 -6.13 -10.39 3.41
C GLY A 180 -4.93 -9.51 3.12
N THR A 181 -3.74 -10.00 3.47
CA THR A 181 -2.45 -9.32 3.26
C THR A 181 -1.42 -10.23 2.59
N PRO A 182 -0.50 -9.69 1.79
CA PRO A 182 -0.49 -8.30 1.35
C PRO A 182 -1.56 -8.02 0.31
N THR A 183 -2.21 -6.85 0.38
CA THR A 183 -3.10 -6.34 -0.66
C THR A 183 -2.54 -5.02 -1.19
N PHE A 184 -2.55 -4.86 -2.51
CA PHE A 184 -1.94 -3.71 -3.18
C PHE A 184 -2.95 -2.86 -3.91
N PHE A 185 -2.70 -1.54 -3.93
CA PHE A 185 -3.40 -0.58 -4.77
C PHE A 185 -2.42 0.35 -5.47
N ILE A 186 -2.64 0.60 -6.75
CA ILE A 186 -1.88 1.57 -7.54
C ILE A 186 -2.83 2.69 -7.95
N ASN A 187 -2.54 3.92 -7.54
CA ASN A 187 -3.39 5.09 -7.80
C ASN A 187 -4.88 4.85 -7.47
N GLY A 188 -5.13 4.18 -6.33
CA GLY A 188 -6.48 3.90 -5.85
C GLY A 188 -7.20 2.72 -6.51
N LYS A 189 -6.58 2.02 -7.45
CA LYS A 189 -7.10 0.79 -8.07
C LYS A 189 -6.44 -0.43 -7.47
N ARG A 190 -7.22 -1.44 -7.08
CA ARG A 190 -6.69 -2.72 -6.62
C ARG A 190 -5.77 -3.32 -7.67
N PHE A 191 -4.63 -3.79 -7.23
CA PHE A 191 -3.60 -4.38 -8.08
C PHE A 191 -3.32 -5.81 -7.66
N GLU A 192 -3.56 -6.74 -8.58
CA GLU A 192 -3.29 -8.15 -8.40
C GLU A 192 -1.99 -8.54 -9.10
N ARG A 193 -1.09 -9.16 -8.36
CA ARG A 193 0.18 -9.66 -8.90
C ARG A 193 -0.05 -10.95 -9.68
N LYS A 194 0.53 -11.08 -10.86
CA LYS A 194 0.41 -12.26 -11.74
C LYS A 194 1.50 -13.29 -11.46
N THR A 195 2.74 -12.80 -11.32
CA THR A 195 3.94 -13.64 -11.17
C THR A 195 4.49 -13.60 -9.74
N GLY A 196 4.08 -12.61 -8.96
CA GLY A 196 4.60 -12.36 -7.62
C GLY A 196 6.00 -11.74 -7.59
N THR A 197 6.52 -11.30 -8.74
CA THR A 197 7.86 -10.71 -8.89
C THR A 197 7.81 -9.21 -9.15
N ILE A 198 8.99 -8.57 -9.21
CA ILE A 198 9.09 -7.14 -9.56
C ILE A 198 8.54 -6.84 -10.97
N ALA A 199 8.52 -7.82 -11.89
CA ALA A 199 8.02 -7.63 -13.24
C ALA A 199 6.54 -7.18 -13.28
N ASP A 200 5.73 -7.60 -12.31
CA ASP A 200 4.34 -7.17 -12.20
C ASP A 200 4.23 -5.66 -11.96
N PHE A 201 5.12 -5.11 -11.13
CA PHE A 201 5.20 -3.68 -10.85
C PHE A 201 5.84 -2.91 -12.00
N ASP A 202 6.86 -3.48 -12.67
CA ASP A 202 7.47 -2.89 -13.85
C ASP A 202 6.41 -2.68 -14.96
N GLU A 203 5.56 -3.69 -15.22
CA GLU A 203 4.45 -3.62 -16.19
C GLU A 203 3.42 -2.54 -15.79
N ALA A 204 3.04 -2.51 -14.50
CA ALA A 204 2.01 -1.60 -14.02
C ALA A 204 2.47 -0.13 -13.96
N PHE A 205 3.73 0.13 -13.59
CA PHE A 205 4.23 1.50 -13.41
C PHE A 205 4.67 2.15 -14.73
N ALA A 206 5.13 1.39 -15.72
CA ALA A 206 5.68 1.94 -16.97
C ALA A 206 4.73 2.93 -17.66
N PRO A 207 3.44 2.62 -17.95
CA PRO A 207 2.53 3.57 -18.60
C PRO A 207 2.23 4.78 -17.72
N LEU A 208 2.10 4.61 -16.40
CA LEU A 208 1.78 5.69 -15.46
C LEU A 208 2.93 6.69 -15.33
N LEU A 209 4.17 6.21 -15.30
CA LEU A 209 5.35 7.06 -15.23
C LEU A 209 5.60 7.79 -16.55
N ALA A 210 5.26 7.16 -17.68
CA ALA A 210 5.34 7.79 -19.01
C ALA A 210 4.25 8.85 -19.25
N GLY A 211 3.27 8.98 -18.38
CA GLY A 211 2.17 9.95 -18.51
C GLY A 211 1.15 9.58 -19.58
N LYS A 212 0.99 8.28 -19.83
CA LYS A 212 0.02 7.73 -20.80
C LYS A 212 -1.26 7.26 -20.09
#